data_3d8631c9305cabf1d855fe68d049469d
#
_entry.id   3d8631c9305cabf1d855fe68d049469d
#
_cell.length_a   1.000
_cell.length_b   1.000
_cell.length_c   1.000
_cell.angle_alpha   90.00
_cell.angle_beta   90.00
_cell.angle_gamma   90.00
#
_symmetry.space_group_name_H-M   'P 1'
#
loop_
_entity.id
_entity.type
_entity.pdbx_description
1 polymer ?
#
loop_
_entity_poly.entity_id
_entity_poly.type
_entity_poly.pdbx_seq_one_letter_code
_entity_poly.pdbx_strand_id
1 'polypeptide(L)'
;MTTDPATAADPAVPGRRIDTLSALTAEQSAAVLALLTDAARADGQQAVSEQGRLQLRGGERDGVRHLLLTVDEDLVGYAQLEDTDPIEAPAAELVVHPAHRGHGHGRALGTALLAASGKRLRVWAHGGHSAARHLAQVLGLTLFRELRQMRRSLTDLELPDPELPAGVRIRTFVPGQDDAAWLAVNAAAFAHHPEQGSLTQRDLDDRKAEPWFDPTGFFLAFENDELVGFHWTKVHAQERLGEVYVVGVAPGNQGGGLGKALTTTGLRHLAAAGLPTAMLYVDADNKAAVRVYERLGFATYETDLMYRTES
;
A
#
# COMPACT_ATOMS: atom_id res chain seq x y z
N MET A 1 -37.80 3.74 -29.28
CA MET A 1 -38.17 3.82 -27.88
C MET A 1 -37.28 2.84 -27.14
N THR A 2 -36.08 3.28 -26.80
CA THR A 2 -35.12 2.54 -26.00
C THR A 2 -35.30 2.96 -24.53
N THR A 3 -35.80 2.05 -23.73
CA THR A 3 -35.96 2.25 -22.28
C THR A 3 -34.60 2.27 -21.65
N ASP A 4 -34.25 3.42 -21.10
CA ASP A 4 -33.13 3.66 -20.16
C ASP A 4 -33.26 2.70 -18.96
N PRO A 5 -32.21 1.91 -18.60
CA PRO A 5 -32.29 1.12 -17.38
C PRO A 5 -32.21 2.04 -16.19
N ALA A 6 -33.39 2.39 -15.66
CA ALA A 6 -33.54 3.15 -14.45
C ALA A 6 -32.63 2.61 -13.36
N THR A 7 -31.76 3.49 -12.85
CA THR A 7 -30.99 3.37 -11.63
C THR A 7 -31.94 2.93 -10.51
N ALA A 8 -31.99 1.64 -10.20
CA ALA A 8 -32.76 1.15 -9.06
C ALA A 8 -32.17 1.81 -7.81
N ALA A 9 -32.94 2.71 -7.22
CA ALA A 9 -32.58 3.30 -5.93
C ALA A 9 -32.38 2.14 -4.95
N ASP A 10 -31.20 2.10 -4.34
CA ASP A 10 -30.85 1.11 -3.33
C ASP A 10 -31.85 1.28 -2.16
N PRO A 11 -32.59 0.24 -1.73
CA PRO A 11 -33.54 0.37 -0.65
C PRO A 11 -32.81 0.92 0.56
N ALA A 12 -33.21 2.09 1.03
CA ALA A 12 -32.58 2.74 2.17
C ALA A 12 -32.65 1.79 3.37
N VAL A 13 -31.51 1.32 3.85
CA VAL A 13 -31.43 0.59 5.12
C VAL A 13 -31.81 1.59 6.21
N PRO A 14 -32.88 1.38 6.99
CA PRO A 14 -33.28 2.28 8.06
C PRO A 14 -32.09 2.53 9.02
N GLY A 15 -31.90 3.75 9.49
CA GLY A 15 -30.82 4.11 10.41
C GLY A 15 -29.42 4.24 9.77
N ARG A 16 -29.27 3.98 8.46
CA ARG A 16 -27.98 4.11 7.76
C ARG A 16 -27.62 5.57 7.52
N ARG A 17 -26.42 5.97 7.94
CA ARG A 17 -25.82 7.29 7.71
C ARG A 17 -24.37 7.14 7.23
N ILE A 18 -23.92 8.06 6.40
CA ILE A 18 -22.51 8.20 6.00
C ILE A 18 -22.07 9.63 6.29
N ASP A 19 -21.08 9.76 7.15
CA ASP A 19 -20.43 11.02 7.46
C ASP A 19 -19.09 11.11 6.75
N THR A 20 -18.81 12.24 6.09
CA THR A 20 -17.51 12.52 5.44
C THR A 20 -16.74 13.53 6.28
N LEU A 21 -15.53 13.19 6.70
CA LEU A 21 -14.71 13.95 7.63
C LEU A 21 -13.32 14.17 7.05
N SER A 22 -12.70 15.33 7.34
CA SER A 22 -11.29 15.60 7.00
C SER A 22 -10.31 15.04 8.03
N ALA A 23 -10.79 14.78 9.25
CA ALA A 23 -10.02 14.18 10.33
C ALA A 23 -10.93 13.32 11.21
N LEU A 24 -10.35 12.31 11.85
CA LEU A 24 -11.05 11.51 12.86
C LEU A 24 -10.68 11.98 14.27
N THR A 25 -11.63 11.90 15.19
CA THR A 25 -11.32 11.99 16.62
C THR A 25 -10.58 10.73 17.07
N ALA A 26 -9.94 10.76 18.23
CA ALA A 26 -9.26 9.60 18.79
C ALA A 26 -10.22 8.40 18.98
N GLU A 27 -11.46 8.66 19.38
CA GLU A 27 -12.52 7.65 19.54
C GLU A 27 -12.92 7.04 18.18
N GLN A 28 -13.13 7.88 17.16
CA GLN A 28 -13.44 7.42 15.79
C GLN A 28 -12.28 6.61 15.21
N SER A 29 -11.04 7.06 15.37
CA SER A 29 -9.85 6.30 14.93
C SER A 29 -9.77 4.94 15.60
N ALA A 30 -10.04 4.86 16.91
CA ALA A 30 -10.05 3.59 17.64
C ALA A 30 -11.16 2.66 17.14
N ALA A 31 -12.37 3.18 16.89
CA ALA A 31 -13.48 2.40 16.34
C ALA A 31 -13.18 1.87 14.93
N VAL A 32 -12.58 2.70 14.05
CA VAL A 32 -12.16 2.28 12.73
C VAL A 32 -11.08 1.20 12.81
N LEU A 33 -10.07 1.35 13.66
CA LEU A 33 -9.01 0.34 13.84
C LEU A 33 -9.57 -0.99 14.36
N ALA A 34 -10.57 -0.97 15.23
CA ALA A 34 -11.26 -2.18 15.69
C ALA A 34 -11.99 -2.87 14.52
N LEU A 35 -12.75 -2.11 13.71
CA LEU A 35 -13.43 -2.61 12.52
C LEU A 35 -12.44 -3.22 11.52
N LEU A 36 -11.30 -2.56 11.26
CA LEU A 36 -10.23 -3.08 10.38
C LEU A 36 -9.63 -4.38 10.93
N THR A 37 -9.43 -4.47 12.24
CA THR A 37 -8.92 -5.67 12.89
C THR A 37 -9.87 -6.86 12.75
N ASP A 38 -11.17 -6.63 12.94
CA ASP A 38 -12.19 -7.68 12.79
C ASP A 38 -12.33 -8.12 11.33
N ALA A 39 -12.26 -7.19 10.38
CA ALA A 39 -12.23 -7.49 8.96
C ALA A 39 -11.00 -8.31 8.59
N ALA A 40 -9.81 -7.89 9.04
CA ALA A 40 -8.56 -8.60 8.76
C ALA A 40 -8.56 -10.03 9.33
N ARG A 41 -9.13 -10.23 10.53
CA ARG A 41 -9.29 -11.56 11.12
C ARG A 41 -10.21 -12.45 10.30
N ALA A 42 -11.30 -11.89 9.78
CA ALA A 42 -12.28 -12.65 8.99
C ALA A 42 -11.77 -12.98 7.57
N ASP A 43 -11.01 -12.06 6.97
CA ASP A 43 -10.55 -12.16 5.58
C ASP A 43 -9.14 -12.77 5.45
N GLY A 44 -8.41 -12.90 6.55
CA GLY A 44 -7.02 -13.38 6.56
C GLY A 44 -6.00 -12.35 6.06
N GLN A 45 -6.42 -11.12 5.79
CA GLN A 45 -5.56 -10.04 5.29
C GLN A 45 -6.11 -8.65 5.65
N GLN A 46 -5.25 -7.64 5.54
CA GLN A 46 -5.61 -6.25 5.84
C GLN A 46 -6.57 -5.70 4.77
N ALA A 47 -7.63 -5.01 5.21
CA ALA A 47 -8.61 -4.38 4.32
C ALA A 47 -8.18 -3.00 3.84
N VAL A 48 -7.17 -2.40 4.46
CA VAL A 48 -6.63 -1.07 4.18
C VAL A 48 -5.12 -1.16 4.20
N SER A 49 -4.46 -0.48 3.28
CA SER A 49 -3.01 -0.40 3.15
C SER A 49 -2.33 0.16 4.41
N GLU A 50 -1.02 0.03 4.50
CA GLU A 50 -0.24 0.66 5.58
C GLU A 50 -0.39 2.18 5.55
N GLN A 51 -0.30 2.80 4.38
CA GLN A 51 -0.49 4.24 4.20
C GLN A 51 -1.87 4.66 4.72
N GLY A 52 -2.93 3.96 4.34
CA GLY A 52 -4.27 4.21 4.83
C GLY A 52 -4.38 4.12 6.36
N ARG A 53 -3.70 3.16 7.00
CA ARG A 53 -3.67 3.04 8.47
C ARG A 53 -2.87 4.14 9.16
N LEU A 54 -1.77 4.59 8.56
CA LEU A 54 -1.00 5.72 9.06
C LEU A 54 -1.82 7.02 9.03
N GLN A 55 -2.65 7.19 8.02
CA GLN A 55 -3.52 8.35 7.87
C GLN A 55 -4.69 8.39 8.86
N LEU A 56 -5.02 7.28 9.54
CA LEU A 56 -6.00 7.26 10.64
C LEU A 56 -5.49 7.99 11.89
N ARG A 57 -4.19 8.21 11.98
CA ARG A 57 -3.53 8.87 13.10
C ARG A 57 -3.00 10.25 12.65
N GLY A 58 -2.86 11.16 13.58
CA GLY A 58 -2.15 12.40 13.33
C GLY A 58 -2.98 13.55 12.75
N GLY A 59 -4.30 13.52 12.85
CA GLY A 59 -5.20 14.63 12.54
C GLY A 59 -5.40 14.86 11.05
N GLU A 60 -5.83 16.07 10.70
CA GLU A 60 -6.16 16.45 9.33
C GLU A 60 -4.94 16.38 8.39
N ARG A 61 -5.19 15.85 7.19
CA ARG A 61 -4.22 15.81 6.08
C ARG A 61 -4.88 16.32 4.81
N ASP A 62 -4.19 17.21 4.12
CA ASP A 62 -4.66 17.74 2.84
C ASP A 62 -4.91 16.59 1.86
N GLY A 63 -6.06 16.63 1.19
CA GLY A 63 -6.45 15.62 0.22
C GLY A 63 -6.96 14.29 0.82
N VAL A 64 -6.94 14.09 2.14
CA VAL A 64 -7.45 12.87 2.78
C VAL A 64 -8.85 13.12 3.35
N ARG A 65 -9.76 12.20 3.08
CA ARG A 65 -11.13 12.19 3.62
C ARG A 65 -11.50 10.82 4.14
N HIS A 66 -12.21 10.78 5.24
CA HIS A 66 -12.70 9.57 5.90
C HIS A 66 -14.23 9.51 5.82
N LEU A 67 -14.77 8.39 5.38
CA LEU A 67 -16.21 8.14 5.33
C LEU A 67 -16.55 7.09 6.37
N LEU A 68 -17.36 7.47 7.36
CA LEU A 68 -17.87 6.57 8.39
C LEU A 68 -19.31 6.18 8.07
N LEU A 69 -19.56 4.89 7.87
CA LEU A 69 -20.92 4.38 7.69
C LEU A 69 -21.41 3.78 9.00
N THR A 70 -22.48 4.35 9.51
CA THR A 70 -23.16 3.89 10.73
C THR A 70 -24.56 3.38 10.42
N VAL A 71 -25.04 2.43 11.25
CA VAL A 71 -26.42 1.97 11.29
C VAL A 71 -26.82 1.97 12.77
N ASP A 72 -27.90 2.71 13.11
CA ASP A 72 -28.36 2.89 14.49
C ASP A 72 -27.21 3.27 15.46
N GLU A 73 -26.32 4.20 15.02
CA GLU A 73 -25.12 4.71 15.71
C GLU A 73 -23.91 3.74 15.72
N ASP A 74 -24.06 2.46 15.42
CA ASP A 74 -22.95 1.50 15.33
C ASP A 74 -22.13 1.71 14.04
N LEU A 75 -20.80 1.78 14.15
CA LEU A 75 -19.90 1.85 12.99
C LEU A 75 -19.84 0.48 12.29
N VAL A 76 -20.42 0.39 11.10
CA VAL A 76 -20.51 -0.87 10.33
C VAL A 76 -19.68 -0.85 9.05
N GLY A 77 -19.16 0.32 8.66
CA GLY A 77 -18.31 0.44 7.47
C GLY A 77 -17.44 1.68 7.51
N TYR A 78 -16.33 1.61 6.81
CA TYR A 78 -15.35 2.68 6.68
C TYR A 78 -14.85 2.76 5.25
N ALA A 79 -14.60 3.98 4.79
CA ALA A 79 -13.85 4.20 3.57
C ALA A 79 -12.90 5.39 3.75
N GLN A 80 -11.81 5.36 3.00
CA GLN A 80 -10.84 6.44 2.93
C GLN A 80 -10.66 6.84 1.47
N LEU A 81 -10.58 8.14 1.23
CA LEU A 81 -10.29 8.75 -0.06
C LEU A 81 -9.03 9.59 0.07
N GLU A 82 -8.06 9.35 -0.79
CA GLU A 82 -6.82 10.11 -0.90
C GLU A 82 -6.75 10.81 -2.25
N ASP A 83 -6.73 12.13 -2.23
CA ASP A 83 -6.70 13.06 -3.37
C ASP A 83 -5.50 13.98 -3.23
N THR A 84 -4.31 13.39 -3.18
CA THR A 84 -3.03 14.08 -2.95
C THR A 84 -2.25 14.31 -4.24
N ASP A 85 -2.55 13.56 -5.30
CA ASP A 85 -1.91 13.69 -6.60
C ASP A 85 -2.76 14.59 -7.53
N PRO A 86 -2.21 15.69 -8.06
CA PRO A 86 -2.98 16.64 -8.90
C PRO A 86 -3.32 16.09 -10.29
N ILE A 87 -2.69 14.99 -10.72
CA ILE A 87 -2.85 14.41 -12.07
C ILE A 87 -3.73 13.16 -12.02
N GLU A 88 -3.43 12.27 -11.10
CA GLU A 88 -4.11 10.99 -10.98
C GLU A 88 -5.52 11.14 -10.37
N ALA A 89 -6.39 10.19 -10.67
CA ALA A 89 -7.68 10.12 -10.00
C ALA A 89 -7.48 9.79 -8.51
N PRO A 90 -8.32 10.33 -7.60
CA PRO A 90 -8.27 9.97 -6.18
C PRO A 90 -8.29 8.47 -5.96
N ALA A 91 -7.47 8.00 -5.01
CA ALA A 91 -7.41 6.60 -4.60
C ALA A 91 -8.30 6.38 -3.37
N ALA A 92 -8.94 5.21 -3.29
CA ALA A 92 -9.78 4.87 -2.15
C ALA A 92 -9.60 3.41 -1.72
N GLU A 93 -9.89 3.18 -0.47
CA GLU A 93 -10.04 1.87 0.15
C GLU A 93 -11.36 1.85 0.92
N LEU A 94 -12.04 0.72 0.95
CA LEU A 94 -13.28 0.59 1.72
C LEU A 94 -13.41 -0.78 2.37
N VAL A 95 -14.07 -0.82 3.50
CA VAL A 95 -14.32 -2.02 4.26
C VAL A 95 -15.70 -1.99 4.89
N VAL A 96 -16.37 -3.14 4.94
CA VAL A 96 -17.60 -3.36 5.70
C VAL A 96 -17.34 -4.42 6.76
N HIS A 97 -17.76 -4.15 7.98
CA HIS A 97 -17.62 -5.08 9.11
C HIS A 97 -18.21 -6.45 8.73
N PRO A 98 -17.51 -7.57 8.97
CA PRO A 98 -17.91 -8.88 8.49
C PRO A 98 -19.36 -9.26 8.80
N ALA A 99 -19.85 -8.95 10.03
CA ALA A 99 -21.21 -9.25 10.45
C ALA A 99 -22.29 -8.42 9.72
N HIS A 100 -21.91 -7.34 9.04
CA HIS A 100 -22.83 -6.43 8.36
C HIS A 100 -22.73 -6.48 6.83
N ARG A 101 -22.01 -7.48 6.28
CA ARG A 101 -21.90 -7.69 4.83
C ARG A 101 -23.22 -8.23 4.25
N GLY A 102 -23.38 -8.07 2.92
CA GLY A 102 -24.59 -8.53 2.23
C GLY A 102 -25.80 -7.60 2.33
N HIS A 103 -25.72 -6.47 3.04
CA HIS A 103 -26.81 -5.51 3.27
C HIS A 103 -26.69 -4.22 2.43
N GLY A 104 -25.89 -4.21 1.35
CA GLY A 104 -25.74 -3.04 0.47
C GLY A 104 -24.80 -1.94 1.02
N HIS A 105 -24.15 -2.12 2.18
CA HIS A 105 -23.29 -1.10 2.78
C HIS A 105 -22.06 -0.77 1.92
N GLY A 106 -21.44 -1.78 1.31
CA GLY A 106 -20.31 -1.57 0.39
C GLY A 106 -20.71 -0.74 -0.83
N ARG A 107 -21.90 -0.98 -1.40
CA ARG A 107 -22.42 -0.16 -2.51
C ARG A 107 -22.68 1.27 -2.06
N ALA A 108 -23.25 1.48 -0.88
CA ALA A 108 -23.49 2.82 -0.35
C ALA A 108 -22.17 3.60 -0.16
N LEU A 109 -21.14 2.98 0.46
CA LEU A 109 -19.81 3.58 0.60
C LEU A 109 -19.17 3.87 -0.77
N GLY A 110 -19.21 2.93 -1.70
CA GLY A 110 -18.66 3.12 -3.04
C GLY A 110 -19.34 4.25 -3.82
N THR A 111 -20.68 4.37 -3.69
CA THR A 111 -21.44 5.49 -4.27
C THR A 111 -21.05 6.83 -3.63
N ALA A 112 -20.86 6.86 -2.30
CA ALA A 112 -20.41 8.06 -1.61
C ALA A 112 -18.97 8.46 -2.01
N LEU A 113 -18.08 7.49 -2.18
CA LEU A 113 -16.72 7.72 -2.71
C LEU A 113 -16.75 8.30 -4.13
N LEU A 114 -17.57 7.76 -5.03
CA LEU A 114 -17.75 8.29 -6.39
C LEU A 114 -18.27 9.73 -6.37
N ALA A 115 -19.18 10.06 -5.48
CA ALA A 115 -19.68 11.43 -5.32
C ALA A 115 -18.58 12.36 -4.76
N ALA A 116 -17.84 11.91 -3.75
CA ALA A 116 -16.78 12.67 -3.09
C ALA A 116 -15.56 12.92 -4.00
N SER A 117 -15.29 12.01 -4.94
CA SER A 117 -14.15 12.10 -5.89
C SER A 117 -14.49 12.79 -7.21
N GLY A 118 -15.70 13.38 -7.36
CA GLY A 118 -16.13 13.98 -8.62
C GLY A 118 -16.27 12.96 -9.76
N LYS A 119 -16.57 11.71 -9.43
CA LYS A 119 -16.72 10.56 -10.34
C LYS A 119 -15.41 10.09 -11.01
N ARG A 120 -14.26 10.58 -10.58
CA ARG A 120 -12.94 10.05 -10.94
C ARG A 120 -12.40 9.31 -9.73
N LEU A 121 -12.26 7.99 -9.81
CA LEU A 121 -11.94 7.17 -8.64
C LEU A 121 -11.09 5.98 -9.01
N ARG A 122 -10.10 5.68 -8.19
CA ARG A 122 -9.37 4.40 -8.12
C ARG A 122 -9.69 3.73 -6.79
N VAL A 123 -9.97 2.43 -6.80
CA VAL A 123 -10.30 1.69 -5.57
C VAL A 123 -9.45 0.44 -5.48
N TRP A 124 -8.75 0.27 -4.37
CA TRP A 124 -8.02 -0.95 -4.05
C TRP A 124 -8.95 -2.03 -3.51
N ALA A 125 -8.71 -3.25 -3.95
CA ALA A 125 -9.31 -4.49 -3.46
C ALA A 125 -8.20 -5.48 -3.12
N HIS A 126 -7.87 -5.55 -1.84
CA HIS A 126 -6.82 -6.42 -1.33
C HIS A 126 -7.26 -7.89 -1.40
N GLY A 127 -6.36 -8.79 -1.83
CA GLY A 127 -6.56 -10.24 -1.94
C GLY A 127 -7.58 -10.69 -2.98
N GLY A 128 -8.06 -9.83 -3.84
CA GLY A 128 -8.91 -10.20 -4.98
C GLY A 128 -10.21 -10.91 -4.61
N HIS A 129 -10.83 -10.58 -3.48
CA HIS A 129 -12.09 -11.18 -3.01
C HIS A 129 -13.22 -11.05 -4.03
N SER A 130 -14.06 -12.10 -4.15
CA SER A 130 -15.22 -12.10 -5.06
C SER A 130 -16.21 -10.98 -4.79
N ALA A 131 -16.41 -10.63 -3.51
CA ALA A 131 -17.28 -9.53 -3.10
C ALA A 131 -16.76 -8.16 -3.61
N ALA A 132 -15.44 -7.93 -3.59
CA ALA A 132 -14.84 -6.70 -4.11
C ALA A 132 -14.96 -6.62 -5.64
N ARG A 133 -14.76 -7.73 -6.35
CA ARG A 133 -14.96 -7.81 -7.80
C ARG A 133 -16.41 -7.52 -8.18
N HIS A 134 -17.36 -8.11 -7.45
CA HIS A 134 -18.79 -7.84 -7.66
C HIS A 134 -19.12 -6.37 -7.40
N LEU A 135 -18.60 -5.79 -6.32
CA LEU A 135 -18.81 -4.38 -6.00
C LEU A 135 -18.25 -3.47 -7.10
N ALA A 136 -17.05 -3.75 -7.61
CA ALA A 136 -16.46 -3.00 -8.72
C ALA A 136 -17.38 -3.03 -9.96
N GLN A 137 -17.94 -4.19 -10.32
CA GLN A 137 -18.91 -4.32 -11.43
C GLN A 137 -20.18 -3.51 -11.18
N VAL A 138 -20.74 -3.58 -9.97
CA VAL A 138 -21.96 -2.82 -9.60
C VAL A 138 -21.72 -1.30 -9.66
N LEU A 139 -20.50 -0.85 -9.34
CA LEU A 139 -20.11 0.57 -9.39
C LEU A 139 -19.64 1.01 -10.77
N GLY A 140 -19.62 0.11 -11.78
CA GLY A 140 -19.15 0.42 -13.14
C GLY A 140 -17.64 0.70 -13.21
N LEU A 141 -16.85 0.09 -12.32
CA LEU A 141 -15.40 0.23 -12.30
C LEU A 141 -14.73 -0.88 -13.12
N THR A 142 -13.65 -0.54 -13.81
CA THR A 142 -12.83 -1.48 -14.61
C THR A 142 -11.51 -1.78 -13.93
N LEU A 143 -11.00 -3.01 -14.09
CA LEU A 143 -9.69 -3.40 -13.60
C LEU A 143 -8.62 -2.56 -14.30
N PHE A 144 -7.76 -1.93 -13.50
CA PHE A 144 -6.72 -1.02 -13.98
C PHE A 144 -5.30 -1.49 -13.68
N ARG A 145 -5.08 -2.05 -12.46
CA ARG A 145 -3.75 -2.42 -11.96
C ARG A 145 -3.82 -3.69 -11.14
N GLU A 146 -2.78 -4.50 -11.22
CA GLU A 146 -2.58 -5.69 -10.41
C GLU A 146 -1.26 -5.55 -9.65
N LEU A 147 -1.32 -5.62 -8.32
CA LEU A 147 -0.16 -5.61 -7.45
C LEU A 147 0.05 -7.01 -6.88
N ARG A 148 1.18 -7.64 -7.23
CA ARG A 148 1.51 -8.99 -6.77
C ARG A 148 2.25 -8.93 -5.45
N GLN A 149 1.76 -9.65 -4.45
CA GLN A 149 2.59 -10.04 -3.33
C GLN A 149 3.37 -11.28 -3.73
N MET A 150 4.69 -11.21 -3.68
CA MET A 150 5.55 -12.37 -3.95
C MET A 150 6.27 -12.78 -2.68
N ARG A 151 6.45 -14.10 -2.50
CA ARG A 151 7.14 -14.67 -1.33
C ARG A 151 8.24 -15.63 -1.74
N ARG A 152 9.25 -15.73 -0.87
CA ARG A 152 10.30 -16.74 -0.96
C ARG A 152 10.70 -17.26 0.43
N SER A 153 11.17 -18.51 0.52
CA SER A 153 11.84 -19.03 1.72
C SER A 153 13.20 -18.35 1.91
N LEU A 154 13.55 -18.09 3.16
CA LEU A 154 14.88 -17.68 3.59
C LEU A 154 15.63 -18.79 4.35
N THR A 155 14.95 -19.92 4.63
CA THR A 155 15.57 -21.09 5.21
C THR A 155 16.35 -21.84 4.15
N ASP A 156 17.52 -22.38 4.50
CA ASP A 156 18.40 -23.17 3.61
C ASP A 156 18.89 -22.44 2.37
N LEU A 157 18.98 -21.10 2.45
CA LEU A 157 19.34 -20.28 1.34
C LEU A 157 20.80 -19.82 1.43
N GLU A 158 21.63 -20.33 0.52
CA GLU A 158 22.90 -19.69 0.19
C GLU A 158 22.61 -18.44 -0.68
N LEU A 159 22.48 -17.27 -0.04
CA LEU A 159 22.52 -16.02 -0.76
C LEU A 159 23.99 -15.68 -1.06
N PRO A 160 24.36 -15.52 -2.33
CA PRO A 160 25.72 -15.08 -2.68
C PRO A 160 26.00 -13.70 -2.06
N ASP A 161 27.26 -13.36 -1.90
CA ASP A 161 27.63 -12.00 -1.52
C ASP A 161 27.08 -11.02 -2.58
N PRO A 162 26.59 -9.85 -2.16
CA PRO A 162 26.09 -8.85 -3.11
C PRO A 162 27.24 -8.32 -3.96
N GLU A 163 27.15 -8.51 -5.27
CA GLU A 163 28.10 -7.95 -6.24
C GLU A 163 27.79 -6.48 -6.45
N LEU A 164 28.55 -5.59 -5.81
CA LEU A 164 28.40 -4.16 -5.96
C LEU A 164 29.10 -3.67 -7.24
N PRO A 165 28.51 -2.71 -7.96
CA PRO A 165 29.21 -1.99 -9.01
C PRO A 165 30.48 -1.31 -8.47
N ALA A 166 31.49 -1.15 -9.35
CA ALA A 166 32.75 -0.53 -8.95
C ALA A 166 32.51 0.89 -8.40
N GLY A 167 33.15 1.22 -7.28
CA GLY A 167 33.02 2.53 -6.64
C GLY A 167 31.78 2.71 -5.78
N VAL A 168 30.86 1.73 -5.77
CA VAL A 168 29.67 1.79 -4.92
C VAL A 168 29.95 1.19 -3.53
N ARG A 169 29.53 1.90 -2.50
CA ARG A 169 29.53 1.44 -1.10
C ARG A 169 28.15 1.47 -0.50
N ILE A 170 27.87 0.55 0.41
CA ILE A 170 26.60 0.49 1.15
C ILE A 170 26.85 0.80 2.63
N ARG A 171 25.99 1.60 3.22
CA ARG A 171 25.85 1.78 4.67
C ARG A 171 24.38 1.82 5.09
N THR A 172 24.13 1.76 6.38
CA THR A 172 22.80 1.93 6.94
C THR A 172 22.39 3.40 6.99
N PHE A 173 21.09 3.62 6.96
CA PHE A 173 20.42 4.92 7.07
C PHE A 173 20.62 5.54 8.46
N VAL A 174 20.87 6.84 8.52
CA VAL A 174 20.96 7.61 9.74
C VAL A 174 19.78 8.59 9.81
N PRO A 175 18.77 8.34 10.69
CA PRO A 175 17.59 9.20 10.80
C PRO A 175 17.96 10.67 11.05
N GLY A 176 17.27 11.56 10.36
CA GLY A 176 17.50 13.00 10.40
C GLY A 176 18.66 13.48 9.54
N GLN A 177 19.72 12.67 9.36
CA GLN A 177 20.85 13.01 8.49
C GLN A 177 20.55 12.70 7.04
N ASP A 178 19.97 11.54 6.77
CA ASP A 178 19.78 11.03 5.40
C ASP A 178 18.38 11.27 4.83
N ASP A 179 17.45 11.79 5.64
CA ASP A 179 16.04 11.95 5.30
C ASP A 179 15.83 12.66 3.95
N ALA A 180 16.41 13.85 3.79
CA ALA A 180 16.23 14.65 2.59
C ALA A 180 16.88 14.01 1.34
N ALA A 181 18.06 13.42 1.49
CA ALA A 181 18.74 12.72 0.38
C ALA A 181 17.95 11.50 -0.06
N TRP A 182 17.41 10.72 0.91
CA TRP A 182 16.58 9.57 0.59
C TRP A 182 15.29 9.96 -0.11
N LEU A 183 14.57 10.97 0.38
CA LEU A 183 13.34 11.46 -0.25
C LEU A 183 13.58 11.89 -1.70
N ALA A 184 14.69 12.57 -1.97
CA ALA A 184 15.04 12.99 -3.33
C ALA A 184 15.29 11.78 -4.26
N VAL A 185 16.06 10.79 -3.81
CA VAL A 185 16.33 9.58 -4.60
C VAL A 185 15.08 8.72 -4.76
N ASN A 186 14.24 8.63 -3.71
CA ASN A 186 12.96 7.95 -3.78
C ASN A 186 12.05 8.58 -4.85
N ALA A 187 11.88 9.90 -4.83
CA ALA A 187 11.08 10.62 -5.82
C ALA A 187 11.60 10.40 -7.24
N ALA A 188 12.91 10.42 -7.44
CA ALA A 188 13.52 10.17 -8.76
C ALA A 188 13.36 8.71 -9.22
N ALA A 189 13.57 7.74 -8.34
CA ALA A 189 13.45 6.31 -8.65
C ALA A 189 12.01 5.91 -8.98
N PHE A 190 11.03 6.56 -8.35
CA PHE A 190 9.61 6.28 -8.47
C PHE A 190 8.81 7.41 -9.17
N ALA A 191 9.44 8.18 -10.04
CA ALA A 191 8.81 9.31 -10.75
C ALA A 191 7.53 8.91 -11.54
N HIS A 192 7.41 7.64 -11.92
CA HIS A 192 6.23 7.10 -12.62
C HIS A 192 5.29 6.31 -11.70
N HIS A 193 5.53 6.34 -10.38
CA HIS A 193 4.73 5.64 -9.39
C HIS A 193 4.17 6.67 -8.38
N PRO A 194 2.96 7.17 -8.59
CA PRO A 194 2.45 8.34 -7.88
C PRO A 194 2.44 8.16 -6.35
N GLU A 195 2.05 6.98 -5.86
CA GLU A 195 1.96 6.72 -4.41
C GLU A 195 3.34 6.70 -3.72
N GLN A 196 4.34 6.05 -4.34
CA GLN A 196 5.68 5.94 -3.77
C GLN A 196 6.55 7.18 -4.04
N GLY A 197 6.44 7.76 -5.23
CA GLY A 197 7.24 8.92 -5.64
C GLY A 197 6.87 10.23 -4.95
N SER A 198 5.66 10.34 -4.40
CA SER A 198 5.14 11.55 -3.76
C SER A 198 5.35 11.60 -2.24
N LEU A 199 6.08 10.65 -1.64
CA LEU A 199 6.31 10.62 -0.19
C LEU A 199 6.96 11.91 0.30
N THR A 200 6.39 12.47 1.36
CA THR A 200 6.83 13.70 2.03
C THR A 200 7.67 13.40 3.27
N GLN A 201 8.29 14.44 3.87
CA GLN A 201 8.96 14.31 5.16
C GLN A 201 8.02 13.78 6.24
N ARG A 202 6.75 14.23 6.26
CA ARG A 202 5.75 13.74 7.20
C ARG A 202 5.50 12.24 7.05
N ASP A 203 5.40 11.75 5.81
CA ASP A 203 5.19 10.33 5.54
C ASP A 203 6.39 9.48 5.99
N LEU A 204 7.60 10.00 5.84
CA LEU A 204 8.81 9.37 6.36
C LEU A 204 8.82 9.37 7.90
N ASP A 205 8.46 10.50 8.54
CA ASP A 205 8.43 10.62 9.99
C ASP A 205 7.39 9.70 10.62
N ASP A 206 6.21 9.57 10.00
CA ASP A 206 5.17 8.63 10.44
C ASP A 206 5.68 7.18 10.41
N ARG A 207 6.42 6.78 9.36
CA ARG A 207 7.01 5.43 9.25
C ARG A 207 8.14 5.21 10.25
N LYS A 208 8.96 6.24 10.51
CA LYS A 208 10.01 6.19 11.55
C LYS A 208 9.43 6.07 12.97
N ALA A 209 8.20 6.51 13.19
CA ALA A 209 7.49 6.38 14.47
C ALA A 209 6.83 5.00 14.66
N GLU A 210 6.75 4.18 13.62
CA GLU A 210 6.16 2.85 13.72
C GLU A 210 7.08 1.87 14.48
N PRO A 211 6.49 0.95 15.29
CA PRO A 211 7.28 0.00 16.10
C PRO A 211 8.19 -0.95 15.29
N TRP A 212 7.91 -1.12 14.01
CA TRP A 212 8.69 -1.99 13.12
C TRP A 212 9.91 -1.28 12.52
N PHE A 213 10.02 0.04 12.66
CA PHE A 213 11.13 0.80 12.08
C PHE A 213 12.47 0.41 12.72
N ASP A 214 13.38 -0.06 11.89
CA ASP A 214 14.75 -0.38 12.27
C ASP A 214 15.71 0.22 11.22
N PRO A 215 16.49 1.25 11.58
CA PRO A 215 17.45 1.86 10.66
C PRO A 215 18.59 0.89 10.25
N THR A 216 18.85 -0.18 11.02
CA THR A 216 19.87 -1.18 10.64
C THR A 216 19.45 -2.04 9.46
N GLY A 217 18.15 -2.14 9.20
CA GLY A 217 17.56 -2.79 8.01
C GLY A 217 17.30 -1.83 6.85
N PHE A 218 17.78 -0.60 6.93
CA PHE A 218 17.61 0.40 5.88
C PHE A 218 18.96 0.76 5.26
N PHE A 219 19.22 0.24 4.08
CA PHE A 219 20.52 0.32 3.38
C PHE A 219 20.52 1.43 2.33
N LEU A 220 21.58 2.22 2.31
CA LEU A 220 21.83 3.29 1.35
C LEU A 220 23.10 2.98 0.54
N ALA A 221 23.00 3.06 -0.78
CA ALA A 221 24.12 2.88 -1.70
C ALA A 221 24.62 4.23 -2.21
N PHE A 222 25.92 4.46 -2.05
CA PHE A 222 26.61 5.68 -2.47
C PHE A 222 27.64 5.39 -3.53
N GLU A 223 27.69 6.24 -4.56
CA GLU A 223 28.74 6.32 -5.55
C GLU A 223 29.32 7.74 -5.53
N ASN A 224 30.65 7.89 -5.35
CA ASN A 224 31.31 9.21 -5.23
C ASN A 224 30.63 10.16 -4.21
N ASP A 225 30.23 9.64 -3.05
CA ASP A 225 29.49 10.33 -1.98
C ASP A 225 28.05 10.78 -2.33
N GLU A 226 27.57 10.50 -3.52
CA GLU A 226 26.19 10.71 -3.93
C GLU A 226 25.34 9.47 -3.62
N LEU A 227 24.14 9.66 -3.05
CA LEU A 227 23.17 8.59 -2.83
C LEU A 227 22.55 8.17 -4.17
N VAL A 228 22.79 6.94 -4.60
CA VAL A 228 22.36 6.41 -5.91
C VAL A 228 21.35 5.28 -5.83
N GLY A 229 21.07 4.78 -4.64
CA GLY A 229 20.06 3.74 -4.45
C GLY A 229 19.89 3.36 -2.98
N PHE A 230 18.84 2.61 -2.70
CA PHE A 230 18.51 2.20 -1.35
C PHE A 230 17.70 0.91 -1.32
N HIS A 231 17.71 0.24 -0.17
CA HIS A 231 16.79 -0.83 0.18
C HIS A 231 16.37 -0.69 1.63
N TRP A 232 15.10 -0.47 1.86
CA TRP A 232 14.49 -0.45 3.18
C TRP A 232 13.78 -1.79 3.41
N THR A 233 14.16 -2.52 4.46
CA THR A 233 13.50 -3.75 4.87
C THR A 233 12.51 -3.48 5.99
N LYS A 234 11.51 -4.36 6.13
CA LYS A 234 10.54 -4.31 7.22
C LYS A 234 10.32 -5.70 7.79
N VAL A 235 10.16 -5.78 9.12
CA VAL A 235 9.88 -7.02 9.81
C VAL A 235 8.46 -7.02 10.36
N HIS A 236 7.67 -7.99 9.93
CA HIS A 236 6.36 -8.30 10.48
C HIS A 236 6.55 -9.36 11.58
N ALA A 237 6.75 -8.90 12.81
CA ALA A 237 7.19 -9.75 13.91
C ALA A 237 6.19 -10.85 14.27
N GLN A 238 4.88 -10.55 14.21
CA GLN A 238 3.81 -11.50 14.54
C GLN A 238 3.73 -12.63 13.51
N GLU A 239 3.88 -12.31 12.24
CA GLU A 239 3.83 -13.25 11.11
C GLU A 239 5.19 -13.92 10.87
N ARG A 240 6.25 -13.46 11.53
CA ARG A 240 7.64 -13.86 11.29
C ARG A 240 8.04 -13.73 9.81
N LEU A 241 7.66 -12.60 9.20
CA LEU A 241 7.80 -12.33 7.78
C LEU A 241 8.70 -11.11 7.58
N GLY A 242 9.72 -11.24 6.73
CA GLY A 242 10.55 -10.11 6.31
C GLY A 242 10.02 -9.52 5.02
N GLU A 243 10.07 -8.21 4.85
CA GLU A 243 9.61 -7.54 3.65
C GLU A 243 10.75 -6.76 3.00
N VAL A 244 10.92 -6.92 1.68
CA VAL A 244 11.57 -5.96 0.80
C VAL A 244 10.61 -4.79 0.67
N TYR A 245 10.65 -3.89 1.66
CA TYR A 245 9.64 -2.84 1.82
C TYR A 245 9.68 -1.83 0.69
N VAL A 246 10.85 -1.23 0.45
CA VAL A 246 11.11 -0.38 -0.72
C VAL A 246 12.53 -0.57 -1.19
N VAL A 247 12.72 -0.82 -2.48
CA VAL A 247 14.03 -0.80 -3.12
C VAL A 247 14.00 0.12 -4.34
N GLY A 248 14.91 1.09 -4.38
CA GLY A 248 15.00 2.08 -5.44
C GLY A 248 16.43 2.31 -5.90
N VAL A 249 16.59 2.60 -7.18
CA VAL A 249 17.87 2.98 -7.81
C VAL A 249 17.62 4.21 -8.65
N ALA A 250 18.46 5.23 -8.46
CA ALA A 250 18.40 6.46 -9.23
C ALA A 250 18.46 6.16 -10.76
N PRO A 251 17.70 6.87 -11.61
CA PRO A 251 17.57 6.55 -13.03
C PRO A 251 18.92 6.40 -13.75
N GLY A 252 19.91 7.23 -13.39
CA GLY A 252 21.27 7.19 -13.98
C GLY A 252 22.13 5.97 -13.60
N ASN A 253 21.75 5.23 -12.54
CA ASN A 253 22.50 4.10 -12.00
C ASN A 253 21.79 2.75 -12.20
N GLN A 254 20.71 2.74 -12.99
CA GLN A 254 19.97 1.51 -13.33
C GLN A 254 20.73 0.69 -14.38
N GLY A 255 20.44 -0.63 -14.43
CA GLY A 255 21.02 -1.55 -15.42
C GLY A 255 22.39 -2.13 -15.03
N GLY A 256 23.13 -1.52 -14.08
CA GLY A 256 24.45 -1.97 -13.62
C GLY A 256 24.45 -3.04 -12.52
N GLY A 257 23.31 -3.66 -12.18
CA GLY A 257 23.21 -4.70 -11.14
C GLY A 257 22.99 -4.17 -9.72
N LEU A 258 23.00 -2.86 -9.49
CA LEU A 258 22.85 -2.26 -8.15
C LEU A 258 21.55 -2.67 -7.46
N GLY A 259 20.42 -2.69 -8.17
CA GLY A 259 19.14 -3.13 -7.62
C GLY A 259 19.17 -4.59 -7.13
N LYS A 260 19.84 -5.50 -7.85
CA LYS A 260 20.04 -6.89 -7.41
C LYS A 260 20.92 -6.93 -6.16
N ALA A 261 22.01 -6.18 -6.14
CA ALA A 261 22.93 -6.14 -5.00
C ALA A 261 22.23 -5.61 -3.73
N LEU A 262 21.47 -4.51 -3.85
CA LEU A 262 20.67 -3.95 -2.76
C LEU A 262 19.61 -4.95 -2.26
N THR A 263 18.88 -5.60 -3.17
CA THR A 263 17.90 -6.62 -2.79
C THR A 263 18.56 -7.78 -2.05
N THR A 264 19.71 -8.27 -2.55
CA THR A 264 20.47 -9.35 -1.91
C THR A 264 20.94 -8.94 -0.53
N THR A 265 21.43 -7.69 -0.35
CA THR A 265 21.86 -7.15 0.94
C THR A 265 20.71 -7.21 1.97
N GLY A 266 19.52 -6.73 1.61
CA GLY A 266 18.37 -6.77 2.52
C GLY A 266 17.87 -8.19 2.79
N LEU A 267 17.87 -9.08 1.79
CA LEU A 267 17.49 -10.48 2.01
C LEU A 267 18.45 -11.19 2.99
N ARG A 268 19.77 -10.91 2.91
CA ARG A 268 20.75 -11.42 3.89
C ARG A 268 20.49 -10.89 5.29
N HIS A 269 20.15 -9.60 5.41
CA HIS A 269 19.78 -8.99 6.69
C HIS A 269 18.54 -9.68 7.30
N LEU A 270 17.47 -9.87 6.51
CA LEU A 270 16.26 -10.56 6.96
C LEU A 270 16.52 -12.03 7.34
N ALA A 271 17.36 -12.73 6.58
CA ALA A 271 17.77 -14.11 6.90
C ALA A 271 18.60 -14.16 8.20
N ALA A 272 19.55 -13.23 8.39
CA ALA A 272 20.36 -13.11 9.61
C ALA A 272 19.52 -12.78 10.85
N ALA A 273 18.36 -12.09 10.66
CA ALA A 273 17.37 -11.87 11.71
C ALA A 273 16.54 -13.12 12.06
N GLY A 274 16.81 -14.27 11.41
CA GLY A 274 16.13 -15.55 11.68
C GLY A 274 14.71 -15.65 11.12
N LEU A 275 14.38 -14.85 10.13
CA LEU A 275 13.07 -14.88 9.49
C LEU A 275 13.00 -16.04 8.47
N PRO A 276 11.93 -16.84 8.48
CA PRO A 276 11.81 -18.01 7.59
C PRO A 276 11.40 -17.63 6.15
N THR A 277 10.77 -16.46 5.97
CA THR A 277 10.18 -16.07 4.69
C THR A 277 10.41 -14.58 4.44
N ALA A 278 10.74 -14.24 3.19
CA ALA A 278 10.69 -12.87 2.70
C ALA A 278 9.50 -12.67 1.75
N MET A 279 8.94 -11.46 1.77
CA MET A 279 7.92 -11.03 0.84
C MET A 279 8.27 -9.69 0.20
N LEU A 280 7.58 -9.35 -0.87
CA LEU A 280 7.59 -8.04 -1.51
C LEU A 280 6.27 -7.80 -2.26
N TYR A 281 6.04 -6.54 -2.59
CA TYR A 281 4.99 -6.15 -3.53
C TYR A 281 5.61 -5.64 -4.83
N VAL A 282 5.01 -5.98 -5.96
CA VAL A 282 5.45 -5.55 -7.29
C VAL A 282 4.28 -5.47 -8.25
N ASP A 283 4.23 -4.42 -9.06
CA ASP A 283 3.25 -4.31 -10.13
C ASP A 283 3.41 -5.43 -11.16
N ALA A 284 2.30 -6.04 -11.54
CA ALA A 284 2.30 -7.15 -12.49
C ALA A 284 2.77 -6.74 -13.90
N ASP A 285 2.68 -5.47 -14.25
CA ASP A 285 3.16 -4.89 -15.51
C ASP A 285 4.65 -4.51 -15.47
N ASN A 286 5.25 -4.38 -14.29
CA ASN A 286 6.71 -4.21 -14.13
C ASN A 286 7.45 -5.51 -14.40
N LYS A 287 7.44 -5.94 -15.67
CA LYS A 287 8.05 -7.22 -16.11
C LYS A 287 9.55 -7.32 -15.78
N ALA A 288 10.24 -6.18 -15.72
CA ALA A 288 11.67 -6.15 -15.39
C ALA A 288 11.90 -6.53 -13.91
N ALA A 289 11.18 -5.90 -12.99
CA ALA A 289 11.27 -6.21 -11.56
C ALA A 289 10.78 -7.64 -11.25
N VAL A 290 9.64 -8.04 -11.82
CA VAL A 290 9.10 -9.40 -11.66
C VAL A 290 10.15 -10.45 -12.02
N ARG A 291 10.83 -10.32 -13.18
CA ARG A 291 11.89 -11.26 -13.59
C ARG A 291 13.09 -11.27 -12.63
N VAL A 292 13.45 -10.12 -12.06
CA VAL A 292 14.53 -10.07 -11.04
C VAL A 292 14.12 -10.85 -9.81
N TYR A 293 12.90 -10.64 -9.31
CA TYR A 293 12.41 -11.33 -8.12
C TYR A 293 12.20 -12.84 -8.35
N GLU A 294 11.69 -13.24 -9.51
CA GLU A 294 11.59 -14.67 -9.89
C GLU A 294 12.98 -15.34 -9.91
N ARG A 295 14.01 -14.68 -10.46
CA ARG A 295 15.40 -15.18 -10.43
C ARG A 295 16.00 -15.23 -9.03
N LEU A 296 15.51 -14.38 -8.11
CA LEU A 296 15.84 -14.44 -6.70
C LEU A 296 14.99 -15.46 -5.93
N GLY A 297 14.16 -16.27 -6.61
CA GLY A 297 13.37 -17.34 -6.02
C GLY A 297 12.04 -16.91 -5.40
N PHE A 298 11.57 -15.71 -5.69
CA PHE A 298 10.22 -15.28 -5.31
C PHE A 298 9.17 -15.88 -6.25
N ALA A 299 8.04 -16.28 -5.67
CA ALA A 299 6.85 -16.71 -6.40
C ALA A 299 5.64 -15.87 -5.98
N THR A 300 4.70 -15.66 -6.90
CA THR A 300 3.45 -14.96 -6.59
C THR A 300 2.68 -15.73 -5.52
N TYR A 301 2.35 -15.07 -4.43
CA TYR A 301 1.57 -15.61 -3.31
C TYR A 301 0.12 -15.11 -3.37
N GLU A 302 -0.07 -13.82 -3.61
CA GLU A 302 -1.36 -13.15 -3.65
C GLU A 302 -1.34 -11.98 -4.64
N THR A 303 -2.51 -11.47 -5.03
CA THR A 303 -2.63 -10.34 -5.94
C THR A 303 -3.71 -9.38 -5.45
N ASP A 304 -3.31 -8.13 -5.22
CA ASP A 304 -4.23 -7.02 -4.99
C ASP A 304 -4.65 -6.41 -6.32
N LEU A 305 -5.89 -5.97 -6.39
CA LEU A 305 -6.49 -5.42 -7.60
C LEU A 305 -6.87 -3.97 -7.39
N MET A 306 -6.55 -3.11 -8.34
CA MET A 306 -7.05 -1.74 -8.37
C MET A 306 -8.04 -1.60 -9.52
N TYR A 307 -9.21 -1.08 -9.19
CA TYR A 307 -10.25 -0.74 -10.14
C TYR A 307 -10.33 0.78 -10.32
N ARG A 308 -10.76 1.24 -11.49
CA ARG A 308 -10.97 2.67 -11.73
C ARG A 308 -12.26 2.94 -12.50
N THR A 309 -12.74 4.18 -12.39
CA THR A 309 -13.75 4.72 -13.31
C THR A 309 -13.18 4.80 -14.71
N GLU A 310 -13.99 4.54 -15.72
CA GLU A 310 -13.64 4.91 -17.10
C GLU A 310 -13.64 6.44 -17.23
N SER A 311 -12.64 6.99 -17.93
CA SER A 311 -12.48 8.42 -18.20
C SER A 311 -13.49 8.90 -19.24
#